data_7ebba24fb39327109b845b2e93888362
#
_entry.id   7ebba24fb39327109b845b2e93888362
#
_cell.length_a   1.000
_cell.length_b   1.000
_cell.length_c   1.000
_cell.angle_alpha   90.00
_cell.angle_beta   90.00
_cell.angle_gamma   90.00
#
_symmetry.space_group_name_H-M   'P 1'
#
loop_
_entity.id
_entity.type
_entity.pdbx_description
1 polymer ?
#
loop_
_entity_poly.entity_id
_entity_poly.type
_entity_poly.pdbx_seq_one_letter_code
_entity_poly.pdbx_strand_id
1 'polypeptide(L)'
;MIPTIQIAPRTFGVLMRIAHLLAATAILLPAAATAQDMQGMPSMDHQHHDASAPAPAPTQADPHASHRAAAPSASTATPEMQEKHEHDKMPGMDHGSMPRMDHVGMAMHGMKGSLGSYNVMRDASGTAWQPDSAPMWAIMGGSGDWSTMVHGFVTLIHDDQGRPRGDTKTFSTSMLMGMAQRPLGGGTLTLRAMGSLDLLMGKSGYPLLLATGETANGRTELVDRQHPHDAFMELAATYNHPFGQDLSGFVYLGLPGEPALGPATYMHRFSGMANPEAPISHHWLDSTHVTFGVATAGLVYKGLKLEGSVFTGREPDENRWDIERPRMDSWSVRATINPTPNLSAQVSHGFLKSPEGLHPEEDVRRTSASITWNLPLGDNRNWQSTFAWGRNDPSGGHHGHTSDAFLLDSAVQLGRWTVFGRAENVDKDELFGDEDAGDPLAGRVFNVSKFSLGGYHSIPFGKAALDLGGLVSKYDLPGDIHIRYGSDPTSFMLFTRLRITG
;
A
#
# COMPACT_ATOMS: atom_id res chain seq x y z
N MET A 1 -12.64 10.21 34.91
CA MET A 1 -12.97 11.48 34.24
C MET A 1 -12.62 11.27 32.78
N ILE A 2 -13.61 11.26 31.88
CA ILE A 2 -13.40 11.13 30.44
C ILE A 2 -13.08 12.55 29.94
N PRO A 3 -11.94 12.79 29.26
CA PRO A 3 -11.64 14.12 28.74
C PRO A 3 -12.60 14.44 27.59
N THR A 4 -13.27 15.56 27.72
CA THR A 4 -14.13 16.12 26.66
C THR A 4 -13.22 16.62 25.54
N ILE A 5 -13.27 16.00 24.37
CA ILE A 5 -12.56 16.44 23.16
C ILE A 5 -13.22 17.74 22.69
N GLN A 6 -12.59 18.88 22.93
CA GLN A 6 -12.99 20.15 22.31
C GLN A 6 -12.39 20.23 20.90
N ILE A 7 -13.21 20.01 19.87
CA ILE A 7 -12.81 20.23 18.47
C ILE A 7 -12.85 21.75 18.24
N ALA A 8 -11.71 22.34 17.87
CA ALA A 8 -11.62 23.77 17.63
C ALA A 8 -12.49 24.21 16.43
N PRO A 9 -13.17 25.37 16.49
CA PRO A 9 -14.12 25.80 15.46
C PRO A 9 -13.51 26.00 14.04
N ARG A 10 -12.19 26.10 13.91
CA ARG A 10 -11.48 26.19 12.62
C ARG A 10 -11.51 24.87 11.83
N THR A 11 -11.48 23.73 12.53
CA THR A 11 -11.50 22.38 11.92
C THR A 11 -12.83 22.08 11.22
N PHE A 12 -13.95 22.61 11.75
CA PHE A 12 -15.28 22.42 11.17
C PHE A 12 -15.44 23.17 9.81
N GLY A 13 -14.79 24.32 9.67
CA GLY A 13 -14.80 25.10 8.43
C GLY A 13 -14.04 24.41 7.29
N VAL A 14 -12.95 23.72 7.59
CA VAL A 14 -12.15 22.96 6.61
C VAL A 14 -12.90 21.71 6.15
N LEU A 15 -13.49 20.94 7.06
CA LEU A 15 -14.31 19.78 6.73
C LEU A 15 -15.51 20.12 5.86
N MET A 16 -16.17 21.26 6.12
CA MET A 16 -17.30 21.73 5.32
C MET A 16 -16.88 22.18 3.91
N ARG A 17 -15.70 22.78 3.74
CA ARG A 17 -15.13 23.14 2.42
C ARG A 17 -14.72 21.90 1.63
N ILE A 18 -14.14 20.88 2.28
CA ILE A 18 -13.80 19.60 1.67
C ILE A 18 -15.06 18.88 1.17
N ALA A 19 -16.13 18.84 1.96
CA ALA A 19 -17.40 18.24 1.57
C ALA A 19 -18.06 18.94 0.36
N HIS A 20 -17.97 20.27 0.26
CA HIS A 20 -18.49 21.03 -0.87
C HIS A 20 -17.66 20.86 -2.16
N LEU A 21 -16.32 20.71 -2.07
CA LEU A 21 -15.47 20.43 -3.23
C LEU A 21 -15.76 19.04 -3.82
N LEU A 22 -15.94 18.02 -2.98
CA LEU A 22 -16.27 16.67 -3.44
C LEU A 22 -17.67 16.55 -4.06
N ALA A 23 -18.64 17.38 -3.63
CA ALA A 23 -19.96 17.43 -4.24
C ALA A 23 -19.98 18.15 -5.60
N ALA A 24 -19.08 19.10 -5.84
CA ALA A 24 -18.99 19.85 -7.09
C ALA A 24 -18.31 19.08 -8.24
N THR A 25 -17.51 18.05 -7.95
CA THR A 25 -16.79 17.25 -8.96
C THR A 25 -17.61 16.13 -9.60
N ALA A 26 -18.87 15.92 -9.17
CA ALA A 26 -19.76 14.92 -9.78
C ALA A 26 -20.36 15.35 -11.15
N ILE A 27 -20.12 16.56 -11.63
CA ILE A 27 -20.73 17.11 -12.86
C ILE A 27 -19.62 17.72 -13.72
N LEU A 28 -18.86 16.92 -14.48
CA LEU A 28 -18.15 17.36 -15.70
C LEU A 28 -17.68 16.13 -16.49
N LEU A 29 -18.36 15.80 -17.57
CA LEU A 29 -17.96 14.85 -18.60
C LEU A 29 -17.37 15.59 -19.83
N PRO A 30 -16.55 14.93 -20.67
CA PRO A 30 -15.45 15.56 -21.41
C PRO A 30 -15.81 16.02 -22.80
N ALA A 31 -15.07 17.05 -23.26
CA ALA A 31 -14.95 17.38 -24.69
C ALA A 31 -13.61 16.84 -25.22
N ALA A 32 -13.68 16.17 -26.37
CA ALA A 32 -12.55 15.55 -27.05
C ALA A 32 -11.56 16.61 -27.58
N ALA A 33 -10.27 16.39 -27.39
CA ALA A 33 -9.19 17.13 -28.05
C ALA A 33 -8.54 16.27 -29.14
N THR A 34 -8.46 16.81 -30.32
CA THR A 34 -7.81 16.26 -31.52
C THR A 34 -6.31 16.47 -31.49
N ALA A 35 -5.54 15.45 -31.85
CA ALA A 35 -4.09 15.50 -32.00
C ALA A 35 -3.68 16.31 -33.24
N GLN A 36 -2.71 17.18 -33.13
CA GLN A 36 -1.98 17.81 -34.25
C GLN A 36 -0.54 17.30 -34.29
N ASP A 37 -0.13 17.00 -35.54
CA ASP A 37 1.20 16.55 -35.94
C ASP A 37 2.33 17.50 -35.56
N MET A 38 3.44 16.95 -35.05
CA MET A 38 4.74 17.63 -35.02
C MET A 38 5.74 16.84 -35.86
N GLN A 39 6.05 17.37 -37.05
CA GLN A 39 7.22 17.03 -37.85
C GLN A 39 8.36 17.99 -37.52
N GLY A 40 9.58 17.43 -37.37
CA GLY A 40 10.82 18.13 -37.66
C GLY A 40 11.76 18.36 -36.47
N MET A 41 12.74 17.45 -36.29
CA MET A 41 14.07 17.77 -35.74
C MET A 41 15.16 16.93 -36.43
N PRO A 42 16.37 17.50 -36.67
CA PRO A 42 17.40 16.88 -37.48
C PRO A 42 18.28 15.90 -36.72
N SER A 43 18.74 14.88 -37.42
CA SER A 43 19.69 13.84 -37.01
C SER A 43 21.06 14.38 -36.64
N MET A 44 21.61 13.97 -35.50
CA MET A 44 23.06 14.06 -35.21
C MET A 44 23.70 12.68 -35.39
N ASP A 45 24.73 12.67 -36.28
CA ASP A 45 25.65 11.56 -36.53
C ASP A 45 26.53 11.31 -35.30
N HIS A 46 26.64 10.08 -34.85
CA HIS A 46 27.72 9.62 -33.97
C HIS A 46 28.55 8.50 -34.63
N GLN A 47 29.81 8.81 -34.80
CA GLN A 47 30.83 7.93 -35.31
C GLN A 47 31.06 6.70 -34.42
N HIS A 48 31.19 5.54 -35.09
CA HIS A 48 31.65 4.27 -34.53
C HIS A 48 33.14 4.32 -34.15
N HIS A 49 33.47 3.84 -32.95
CA HIS A 49 34.79 3.30 -32.62
C HIS A 49 34.67 1.81 -32.35
N ASP A 50 35.34 1.03 -33.22
CA ASP A 50 35.58 -0.41 -33.09
C ASP A 50 36.51 -0.71 -31.90
N ALA A 51 36.14 -1.67 -31.07
CA ALA A 51 37.07 -2.36 -30.19
C ALA A 51 36.72 -3.87 -30.14
N SER A 52 37.75 -4.62 -30.48
CA SER A 52 37.85 -6.05 -30.73
C SER A 52 37.40 -6.94 -29.56
N ALA A 53 36.78 -8.07 -29.89
CA ALA A 53 36.45 -9.17 -28.99
C ALA A 53 37.65 -10.10 -28.73
N PRO A 54 37.78 -10.71 -27.53
CA PRO A 54 38.67 -11.85 -27.32
C PRO A 54 37.95 -13.20 -27.48
N ALA A 55 38.74 -14.20 -27.90
CA ALA A 55 38.38 -15.54 -28.31
C ALA A 55 37.95 -16.49 -27.12
N PRO A 56 37.25 -17.61 -27.41
CA PRO A 56 36.73 -18.51 -26.40
C PRO A 56 37.74 -19.56 -25.90
N ALA A 57 37.62 -19.93 -24.60
CA ALA A 57 38.39 -20.98 -23.97
C ALA A 57 37.64 -22.35 -24.01
N PRO A 58 38.33 -23.50 -23.90
CA PRO A 58 37.83 -24.80 -24.33
C PRO A 58 36.98 -25.57 -23.29
N THR A 59 36.11 -26.38 -23.85
CA THR A 59 35.23 -27.38 -23.21
C THR A 59 36.01 -28.46 -22.49
N GLN A 60 35.64 -28.74 -21.25
CA GLN A 60 36.01 -29.99 -20.54
C GLN A 60 34.84 -30.99 -20.54
N ALA A 61 35.17 -32.24 -20.79
CA ALA A 61 34.29 -33.38 -20.95
C ALA A 61 33.80 -33.93 -19.61
N ASP A 62 32.57 -34.44 -19.63
CA ASP A 62 31.88 -35.15 -18.55
C ASP A 62 32.18 -36.64 -18.63
N PRO A 63 32.54 -37.35 -17.53
CA PRO A 63 32.59 -38.79 -17.50
C PRO A 63 31.60 -39.35 -16.48
N HIS A 64 30.39 -39.72 -16.90
CA HIS A 64 29.61 -40.83 -16.28
C HIS A 64 28.34 -41.12 -17.09
N ALA A 65 28.53 -41.95 -18.13
CA ALA A 65 27.43 -42.70 -18.71
C ALA A 65 27.62 -44.17 -18.31
N SER A 66 26.63 -44.74 -17.68
CA SER A 66 26.18 -46.11 -17.87
C SER A 66 25.45 -46.61 -16.61
N HIS A 67 24.14 -46.91 -16.75
CA HIS A 67 23.58 -48.24 -16.46
C HIS A 67 22.09 -48.28 -16.78
N ARG A 68 21.83 -49.08 -17.79
CA ARG A 68 20.51 -49.44 -18.29
C ARG A 68 20.19 -50.87 -17.78
N ALA A 69 19.02 -51.08 -17.18
CA ALA A 69 18.38 -52.42 -17.08
C ALA A 69 16.89 -52.21 -16.77
N ALA A 70 16.04 -52.46 -17.68
CA ALA A 70 15.11 -53.53 -18.01
C ALA A 70 13.96 -53.74 -17.00
N ALA A 71 12.74 -53.59 -17.50
CA ALA A 71 11.47 -54.00 -16.91
C ALA A 71 11.29 -55.54 -16.96
N PRO A 72 10.32 -56.09 -16.21
CA PRO A 72 9.32 -56.90 -16.89
C PRO A 72 7.86 -56.64 -16.48
N SER A 73 7.01 -56.94 -17.48
CA SER A 73 5.54 -56.99 -17.51
C SER A 73 4.97 -58.25 -16.86
N ALA A 74 3.70 -58.17 -16.39
CA ALA A 74 2.60 -59.11 -16.52
C ALA A 74 1.46 -58.69 -15.58
N SER A 75 0.27 -58.28 -16.05
CA SER A 75 -0.93 -59.02 -16.47
C SER A 75 -1.63 -59.79 -15.33
N THR A 76 -2.86 -59.37 -14.93
CA THR A 76 -4.13 -60.17 -15.04
C THR A 76 -5.32 -59.43 -14.41
N ALA A 77 -6.31 -59.12 -15.22
CA ALA A 77 -7.75 -59.47 -15.27
C ALA A 77 -8.66 -59.29 -14.02
N THR A 78 -9.68 -58.49 -14.28
CA THR A 78 -11.04 -58.24 -13.79
C THR A 78 -11.80 -59.36 -13.05
N PRO A 79 -12.87 -59.05 -12.21
CA PRO A 79 -14.20 -58.90 -12.83
C PRO A 79 -15.10 -57.78 -12.28
N GLU A 80 -16.01 -57.38 -13.14
CA GLU A 80 -17.17 -56.51 -12.96
C GLU A 80 -18.14 -56.98 -11.87
N MET A 81 -18.74 -56.01 -11.16
CA MET A 81 -20.09 -56.14 -10.61
C MET A 81 -20.88 -54.87 -10.93
N GLN A 82 -21.90 -55.01 -11.77
CA GLN A 82 -22.94 -54.05 -12.01
C GLN A 82 -23.96 -54.06 -10.85
N GLU A 83 -24.22 -52.95 -10.26
CA GLU A 83 -25.47 -52.68 -9.53
C GLU A 83 -26.21 -51.51 -10.18
N LYS A 84 -27.39 -51.84 -10.71
CA LYS A 84 -28.40 -50.92 -11.19
C LYS A 84 -29.10 -50.28 -10.00
N HIS A 85 -29.09 -48.94 -9.90
CA HIS A 85 -30.10 -48.20 -9.17
C HIS A 85 -30.93 -47.35 -10.14
N GLU A 86 -32.23 -47.68 -10.18
CA GLU A 86 -33.27 -46.90 -10.81
C GLU A 86 -33.43 -45.54 -10.12
N HIS A 87 -33.35 -44.47 -10.92
CA HIS A 87 -33.71 -43.13 -10.46
C HIS A 87 -35.14 -42.82 -10.85
N ASP A 88 -36.00 -42.73 -9.84
CA ASP A 88 -37.32 -42.12 -9.92
C ASP A 88 -37.27 -40.68 -10.40
N LYS A 89 -38.07 -40.37 -11.41
CA LYS A 89 -38.26 -39.04 -11.99
C LYS A 89 -39.10 -38.18 -11.06
N MET A 90 -38.48 -37.11 -10.50
CA MET A 90 -39.22 -35.96 -9.98
C MET A 90 -39.39 -34.88 -11.06
N PRO A 91 -40.57 -34.27 -11.20
CA PRO A 91 -40.82 -33.25 -12.23
C PRO A 91 -40.43 -31.86 -11.78
N GLY A 92 -39.72 -31.14 -12.65
CA GLY A 92 -39.81 -29.71 -12.81
C GLY A 92 -39.23 -28.81 -11.70
N MET A 93 -37.91 -28.54 -11.73
CA MET A 93 -37.38 -27.26 -11.27
C MET A 93 -36.74 -26.54 -12.46
N ASP A 94 -37.36 -25.42 -12.78
CA ASP A 94 -36.88 -24.44 -13.75
C ASP A 94 -35.57 -23.86 -13.28
N HIS A 95 -34.46 -24.13 -13.96
CA HIS A 95 -33.18 -23.52 -13.74
C HIS A 95 -33.18 -22.10 -14.33
N GLY A 96 -33.91 -21.21 -13.65
CA GLY A 96 -33.78 -19.77 -13.88
C GLY A 96 -32.32 -19.37 -13.75
N SER A 97 -31.81 -18.70 -14.75
CA SER A 97 -30.47 -18.15 -14.94
C SER A 97 -29.86 -17.62 -13.66
N MET A 98 -28.92 -18.36 -13.05
CA MET A 98 -28.01 -17.80 -12.06
C MET A 98 -27.11 -16.76 -12.73
N PRO A 99 -26.94 -15.58 -12.13
CA PRO A 99 -25.95 -14.61 -12.63
C PRO A 99 -24.58 -15.29 -12.69
N ARG A 100 -23.87 -15.13 -13.81
CA ARG A 100 -22.47 -15.52 -13.93
C ARG A 100 -21.67 -14.82 -12.84
N MET A 101 -21.34 -15.53 -11.76
CA MET A 101 -20.33 -15.06 -10.82
C MET A 101 -18.97 -15.16 -11.51
N ASP A 102 -18.28 -14.03 -11.57
CA ASP A 102 -16.91 -13.98 -12.10
C ASP A 102 -16.02 -14.99 -11.38
N HIS A 103 -15.26 -15.77 -12.14
CA HIS A 103 -14.39 -16.84 -11.61
C HIS A 103 -13.39 -16.38 -10.56
N VAL A 104 -13.02 -15.10 -10.54
CA VAL A 104 -12.13 -14.48 -9.55
C VAL A 104 -12.79 -14.42 -8.17
N GLY A 105 -14.07 -14.05 -8.10
CA GLY A 105 -14.83 -14.02 -6.84
C GLY A 105 -14.99 -15.39 -6.20
N MET A 106 -15.14 -16.47 -7.00
CA MET A 106 -15.25 -17.83 -6.47
C MET A 106 -13.94 -18.38 -5.90
N ALA A 107 -12.79 -18.07 -6.52
CA ALA A 107 -11.50 -18.52 -6.02
C ALA A 107 -11.11 -17.85 -4.69
N MET A 108 -11.46 -16.57 -4.50
CA MET A 108 -11.22 -15.84 -3.25
C MET A 108 -12.14 -16.26 -2.11
N HIS A 109 -13.36 -16.73 -2.37
CA HIS A 109 -14.28 -17.21 -1.34
C HIS A 109 -13.79 -18.43 -0.56
N GLY A 110 -12.76 -19.14 -1.06
CA GLY A 110 -12.18 -20.31 -0.40
C GLY A 110 -11.01 -20.02 0.56
N MET A 111 -10.34 -18.86 0.45
CA MET A 111 -9.25 -18.50 1.37
C MET A 111 -9.79 -17.86 2.65
N LYS A 112 -9.20 -18.26 3.78
CA LYS A 112 -9.48 -17.68 5.10
C LYS A 112 -8.57 -16.51 5.37
N GLY A 113 -9.00 -15.58 6.22
CA GLY A 113 -8.16 -14.52 6.74
C GLY A 113 -6.93 -15.08 7.45
N SER A 114 -5.82 -14.36 7.35
CA SER A 114 -4.55 -14.77 7.97
C SER A 114 -4.56 -14.73 9.49
N LEU A 115 -5.49 -13.99 10.11
CA LEU A 115 -5.56 -13.78 11.56
C LEU A 115 -6.73 -14.51 12.22
N GLY A 116 -7.66 -15.11 11.43
CA GLY A 116 -8.83 -15.79 11.98
C GLY A 116 -9.81 -16.31 10.93
N SER A 117 -10.97 -16.80 11.42
CA SER A 117 -12.00 -17.45 10.58
C SER A 117 -12.91 -16.42 9.88
N TYR A 118 -12.39 -15.59 8.99
CA TYR A 118 -13.13 -14.64 8.17
C TYR A 118 -12.60 -14.68 6.72
N ASN A 119 -13.23 -13.95 5.81
CA ASN A 119 -12.83 -13.90 4.41
C ASN A 119 -11.50 -13.12 4.26
N VAL A 120 -10.55 -13.64 3.47
CA VAL A 120 -9.23 -13.02 3.18
C VAL A 120 -9.34 -11.58 2.67
N MET A 121 -10.45 -11.18 2.05
CA MET A 121 -10.69 -9.81 1.58
C MET A 121 -10.63 -8.75 2.68
N ARG A 122 -10.79 -9.15 3.96
CA ARG A 122 -10.63 -8.27 5.12
C ARG A 122 -9.17 -7.94 5.41
N ASP A 123 -8.24 -8.83 5.05
CA ASP A 123 -6.81 -8.59 5.27
C ASP A 123 -6.32 -7.45 4.36
N ALA A 124 -5.45 -6.61 4.92
CA ALA A 124 -4.75 -5.55 4.21
C ALA A 124 -3.24 -5.68 4.47
N SER A 125 -2.51 -4.58 4.64
CA SER A 125 -1.08 -4.62 4.98
C SER A 125 -0.83 -5.11 6.41
N GLY A 126 0.27 -5.80 6.64
CA GLY A 126 0.65 -6.31 7.96
C GLY A 126 -0.48 -7.13 8.60
N THR A 127 -0.95 -6.67 9.76
CA THR A 127 -2.13 -7.21 10.43
C THR A 127 -3.36 -6.28 10.33
N ALA A 128 -3.30 -5.21 9.50
CA ALA A 128 -4.40 -4.27 9.33
C ALA A 128 -5.61 -4.90 8.63
N TRP A 129 -6.80 -4.39 8.95
CA TRP A 129 -8.05 -4.76 8.32
C TRP A 129 -8.61 -3.64 7.43
N GLN A 130 -9.39 -4.06 6.43
CA GLN A 130 -10.23 -3.22 5.59
C GLN A 130 -11.67 -3.77 5.56
N PRO A 131 -12.66 -3.09 4.93
CA PRO A 131 -13.98 -3.65 4.72
C PRO A 131 -13.93 -4.98 3.97
N ASP A 132 -14.73 -5.97 4.38
CA ASP A 132 -14.80 -7.30 3.74
C ASP A 132 -15.23 -7.23 2.27
N SER A 133 -15.96 -6.18 1.90
CA SER A 133 -16.44 -5.92 0.53
C SER A 133 -15.43 -5.15 -0.33
N ALA A 134 -14.24 -4.80 0.20
CA ALA A 134 -13.22 -4.11 -0.58
C ALA A 134 -12.72 -4.99 -1.74
N PRO A 135 -12.55 -4.44 -2.95
CA PRO A 135 -12.00 -5.21 -4.05
C PRO A 135 -10.53 -5.54 -3.84
N MET A 136 -10.14 -6.74 -4.23
CA MET A 136 -8.74 -7.17 -4.25
C MET A 136 -8.44 -7.79 -5.62
N TRP A 137 -7.31 -7.41 -6.21
CA TRP A 137 -6.85 -7.96 -7.47
C TRP A 137 -5.62 -8.84 -7.23
N ALA A 138 -5.77 -10.13 -7.51
CA ALA A 138 -4.69 -11.08 -7.29
C ALA A 138 -4.86 -12.33 -8.16
N ILE A 139 -3.76 -12.96 -8.53
CA ILE A 139 -3.76 -14.30 -9.11
C ILE A 139 -3.76 -15.29 -7.96
N MET A 140 -4.79 -16.13 -7.92
CA MET A 140 -4.94 -17.20 -6.96
C MET A 140 -4.46 -18.52 -7.55
N GLY A 141 -3.85 -19.36 -6.70
CA GLY A 141 -3.39 -20.70 -7.04
C GLY A 141 -3.35 -21.62 -5.84
N GLY A 142 -2.89 -22.85 -6.04
CA GLY A 142 -2.70 -23.79 -4.94
C GLY A 142 -2.08 -25.11 -5.40
N SER A 143 -1.44 -25.84 -4.48
CA SER A 143 -0.89 -27.17 -4.71
C SER A 143 -0.85 -27.93 -3.38
N GLY A 144 -1.45 -29.10 -3.33
CA GLY A 144 -1.64 -29.85 -2.08
C GLY A 144 -2.42 -29.02 -1.06
N ASP A 145 -1.90 -28.90 0.17
CA ASP A 145 -2.51 -28.13 1.25
C ASP A 145 -2.23 -26.62 1.17
N TRP A 146 -1.43 -26.16 0.21
CA TRP A 146 -1.08 -24.75 0.05
C TRP A 146 -2.05 -24.03 -0.87
N SER A 147 -2.59 -22.91 -0.40
CA SER A 147 -3.26 -21.90 -1.19
C SER A 147 -2.30 -20.72 -1.37
N THR A 148 -2.20 -20.18 -2.58
CA THR A 148 -1.27 -19.09 -2.90
C THR A 148 -2.01 -17.91 -3.52
N MET A 149 -1.48 -16.70 -3.28
CA MET A 149 -1.95 -15.46 -3.87
C MET A 149 -0.74 -14.64 -4.31
N VAL A 150 -0.83 -14.02 -5.50
CA VAL A 150 0.17 -13.07 -5.98
C VAL A 150 -0.54 -11.83 -6.50
N HIS A 151 -0.14 -10.67 -6.03
CA HIS A 151 -0.58 -9.39 -6.56
C HIS A 151 0.59 -8.40 -6.65
N GLY A 152 0.41 -7.34 -7.45
CA GLY A 152 1.46 -6.34 -7.60
C GLY A 152 1.24 -5.43 -8.79
N PHE A 153 2.10 -4.43 -8.86
CA PHE A 153 2.10 -3.44 -9.94
C PHE A 153 3.51 -2.88 -10.18
N VAL A 154 3.68 -2.32 -11.37
CA VAL A 154 4.81 -1.43 -11.72
C VAL A 154 4.21 -0.19 -12.37
N THR A 155 4.60 1.00 -11.91
CA THR A 155 4.13 2.28 -12.44
C THR A 155 5.31 3.08 -12.95
N LEU A 156 5.26 3.56 -14.19
CA LEU A 156 6.15 4.59 -14.71
C LEU A 156 5.44 5.93 -14.58
N ILE A 157 6.10 6.90 -13.97
CA ILE A 157 5.54 8.20 -13.60
C ILE A 157 6.43 9.31 -14.17
N HIS A 158 5.81 10.29 -14.83
CA HIS A 158 6.39 11.60 -15.08
C HIS A 158 5.74 12.59 -14.13
N ASP A 159 6.53 13.21 -13.29
CA ASP A 159 6.14 14.09 -12.20
C ASP A 159 6.72 15.48 -12.40
N ASP A 160 5.90 16.50 -12.26
CA ASP A 160 6.29 17.91 -12.22
C ASP A 160 5.65 18.55 -10.99
N GLN A 161 6.46 18.80 -9.99
CA GLN A 161 6.07 19.48 -8.76
C GLN A 161 6.34 20.97 -8.92
N GLY A 162 5.33 21.80 -8.83
CA GLY A 162 5.39 23.24 -9.13
C GLY A 162 6.56 24.01 -8.50
N ARG A 163 7.08 24.98 -9.24
CA ARG A 163 8.18 25.84 -8.77
C ARG A 163 7.68 26.94 -7.82
N PRO A 164 8.54 27.54 -6.96
CA PRO A 164 10.02 27.48 -7.01
C PRO A 164 10.70 26.30 -6.30
N ARG A 165 10.06 25.62 -5.33
CA ARG A 165 10.70 24.50 -4.58
C ARG A 165 10.54 23.14 -5.24
N GLY A 166 9.57 23.01 -6.13
CA GLY A 166 9.36 21.75 -6.85
C GLY A 166 10.43 21.44 -7.89
N ASP A 167 10.47 20.19 -8.32
CA ASP A 167 11.38 19.63 -9.30
C ASP A 167 10.61 18.73 -10.27
N THR A 168 11.23 18.31 -11.36
CA THR A 168 10.66 17.40 -12.36
C THR A 168 11.47 16.13 -12.43
N LYS A 169 10.80 14.96 -12.38
CA LYS A 169 11.46 13.66 -12.47
C LYS A 169 10.58 12.63 -13.18
N THR A 170 11.21 11.75 -13.96
CA THR A 170 10.59 10.52 -14.45
C THR A 170 11.21 9.34 -13.71
N PHE A 171 10.35 8.51 -13.09
CA PHE A 171 10.78 7.41 -12.23
C PHE A 171 9.75 6.27 -12.28
N SER A 172 10.09 5.14 -11.66
CA SER A 172 9.16 4.03 -11.49
C SER A 172 8.94 3.71 -10.02
N THR A 173 7.71 3.34 -9.69
CA THR A 173 7.35 2.71 -8.42
C THR A 173 6.84 1.29 -8.67
N SER A 174 7.03 0.40 -7.71
CA SER A 174 6.60 -0.98 -7.86
C SER A 174 6.32 -1.64 -6.52
N MET A 175 5.48 -2.67 -6.56
CA MET A 175 5.25 -3.57 -5.45
C MET A 175 4.86 -4.94 -6.00
N LEU A 176 5.50 -6.00 -5.51
CA LEU A 176 5.11 -7.38 -5.78
C LEU A 176 5.00 -8.11 -4.45
N MET A 177 3.81 -8.68 -4.17
CA MET A 177 3.53 -9.45 -2.98
C MET A 177 3.09 -10.86 -3.34
N GLY A 178 3.70 -11.84 -2.66
CA GLY A 178 3.29 -13.23 -2.65
C GLY A 178 2.81 -13.65 -1.27
N MET A 179 1.73 -14.43 -1.22
CA MET A 179 1.22 -15.06 0.01
C MET A 179 1.03 -16.55 -0.22
N ALA A 180 1.39 -17.35 0.77
CA ALA A 180 1.13 -18.79 0.81
C ALA A 180 0.52 -19.17 2.17
N GLN A 181 -0.58 -19.93 2.15
CA GLN A 181 -1.33 -20.31 3.34
C GLN A 181 -1.59 -21.82 3.36
N ARG A 182 -1.50 -22.42 4.54
CA ARG A 182 -1.85 -23.83 4.74
C ARG A 182 -2.41 -24.09 6.13
N PRO A 183 -3.22 -25.14 6.31
CA PRO A 183 -3.55 -25.67 7.64
C PRO A 183 -2.29 -26.17 8.36
N LEU A 184 -2.18 -25.90 9.66
CA LEU A 184 -1.09 -26.38 10.51
C LEU A 184 -1.59 -26.52 11.96
N GLY A 185 -1.50 -27.73 12.55
CA GLY A 185 -1.76 -27.96 13.98
C GLY A 185 -3.13 -27.47 14.50
N GLY A 186 -4.18 -27.59 13.67
CA GLY A 186 -5.52 -27.09 13.98
C GLY A 186 -5.74 -25.60 13.72
N GLY A 187 -4.69 -24.88 13.37
CA GLY A 187 -4.71 -23.46 12.96
C GLY A 187 -4.33 -23.29 11.49
N THR A 188 -3.94 -22.07 11.14
CA THR A 188 -3.51 -21.69 9.79
C THR A 188 -2.16 -20.99 9.86
N LEU A 189 -1.20 -21.47 9.07
CA LEU A 189 0.07 -20.79 8.81
C LEU A 189 -0.05 -20.00 7.52
N THR A 190 0.31 -18.72 7.57
CA THR A 190 0.41 -17.83 6.41
C THR A 190 1.83 -17.29 6.32
N LEU A 191 2.44 -17.38 5.14
CA LEU A 191 3.74 -16.79 4.81
C LEU A 191 3.49 -15.66 3.80
N ARG A 192 4.14 -14.51 3.99
CA ARG A 192 4.08 -13.37 3.07
C ARG A 192 5.48 -12.86 2.74
N ALA A 193 5.67 -12.48 1.48
CA ALA A 193 6.86 -11.79 1.02
C ALA A 193 6.43 -10.65 0.10
N MET A 194 6.92 -9.44 0.34
CA MET A 194 6.66 -8.26 -0.47
C MET A 194 7.95 -7.53 -0.74
N GLY A 195 8.13 -7.10 -1.99
CA GLY A 195 9.33 -6.37 -2.40
C GLY A 195 9.01 -5.26 -3.37
N SER A 196 9.95 -4.33 -3.49
CA SER A 196 9.90 -3.18 -4.37
C SER A 196 11.22 -2.97 -5.13
N LEU A 197 11.14 -2.36 -6.29
CA LEU A 197 12.29 -1.86 -7.06
C LEU A 197 12.38 -0.32 -7.02
N ASP A 198 11.68 0.34 -6.10
CA ASP A 198 11.65 1.80 -5.97
C ASP A 198 13.04 2.39 -5.70
N LEU A 199 13.90 1.64 -5.03
CA LEU A 199 15.30 1.98 -4.82
C LEU A 199 16.08 2.29 -6.12
N LEU A 200 15.64 1.81 -7.29
CA LEU A 200 16.24 2.13 -8.60
C LEU A 200 16.06 3.61 -9.00
N MET A 201 15.09 4.33 -8.37
CA MET A 201 14.96 5.77 -8.61
C MET A 201 16.05 6.61 -7.93
N GLY A 202 16.89 5.98 -7.08
CA GLY A 202 17.97 6.62 -6.32
C GLY A 202 17.53 7.05 -4.91
N LYS A 203 18.52 7.18 -4.00
CA LYS A 203 18.33 7.43 -2.57
C LYS A 203 17.51 8.70 -2.27
N SER A 204 17.58 9.73 -3.09
CA SER A 204 16.83 10.98 -2.93
C SER A 204 15.35 10.86 -3.34
N GLY A 205 14.88 9.67 -3.72
CA GLY A 205 13.49 9.43 -4.08
C GLY A 205 12.97 10.29 -5.22
N TYR A 206 11.74 10.78 -5.11
CA TYR A 206 11.08 11.61 -6.12
C TYR A 206 10.58 12.94 -5.53
N PRO A 207 10.43 13.99 -6.35
CA PRO A 207 9.88 15.27 -5.89
C PRO A 207 8.45 15.09 -5.37
N LEU A 208 8.16 15.67 -4.21
CA LEU A 208 6.81 15.73 -3.65
C LEU A 208 6.74 16.90 -2.69
N LEU A 209 6.16 18.01 -3.13
CA LEU A 209 6.06 19.22 -2.32
C LEU A 209 5.42 18.92 -0.96
N LEU A 210 6.01 19.47 0.09
CA LEU A 210 5.63 19.34 1.50
C LEU A 210 5.89 17.95 2.11
N ALA A 211 6.44 16.99 1.38
CA ALA A 211 6.93 15.76 1.97
C ALA A 211 8.27 16.03 2.70
N THR A 212 8.38 15.49 3.90
CA THR A 212 9.56 15.61 4.77
C THR A 212 9.84 14.26 5.42
N GLY A 213 10.97 14.15 6.08
CA GLY A 213 11.41 12.97 6.82
C GLY A 213 12.43 12.14 6.06
N GLU A 214 13.21 11.38 6.81
CA GLU A 214 14.32 10.55 6.36
C GLU A 214 15.46 11.33 5.65
N THR A 215 16.44 10.61 5.17
CA THR A 215 17.64 11.16 4.55
C THR A 215 18.08 10.34 3.35
N ALA A 216 18.77 10.95 2.40
CA ALA A 216 19.38 10.26 1.27
C ALA A 216 20.89 9.98 1.47
N ASN A 217 21.52 10.57 2.46
CA ASN A 217 22.97 10.57 2.67
C ASN A 217 23.40 10.37 4.14
N GLY A 218 22.45 10.15 5.06
CA GLY A 218 22.68 10.02 6.50
C GLY A 218 23.09 11.31 7.20
N ARG A 219 22.88 12.50 6.59
CA ARG A 219 23.34 13.79 7.12
C ARG A 219 22.34 14.93 6.98
N THR A 220 21.56 14.94 5.91
CA THR A 220 20.62 16.01 5.59
C THR A 220 19.24 15.43 5.35
N GLU A 221 18.23 16.10 5.87
CA GLU A 221 16.82 15.72 5.68
C GLU A 221 16.39 15.84 4.22
N LEU A 222 15.46 14.99 3.83
CA LEU A 222 14.73 15.14 2.57
C LEU A 222 13.55 16.07 2.81
N VAL A 223 13.56 17.21 2.13
CA VAL A 223 12.46 18.18 2.12
C VAL A 223 11.94 18.33 0.71
N ASP A 224 10.60 18.38 0.54
CA ASP A 224 9.91 18.38 -0.74
C ASP A 224 10.24 17.15 -1.61
N ARG A 225 10.53 16.04 -0.95
CA ARG A 225 10.86 14.76 -1.59
C ARG A 225 10.33 13.59 -0.78
N GLN A 226 9.87 12.56 -1.51
CA GLN A 226 9.53 11.26 -0.93
C GLN A 226 10.66 10.27 -1.18
N HIS A 227 11.15 9.64 -0.13
CA HIS A 227 12.16 8.58 -0.20
C HIS A 227 11.64 7.32 -0.92
N PRO A 228 12.50 6.46 -1.49
CA PRO A 228 12.11 5.19 -2.08
C PRO A 228 11.84 4.13 -1.01
N HIS A 229 10.99 3.15 -1.31
CA HIS A 229 10.85 1.96 -0.48
C HIS A 229 12.11 1.06 -0.55
N ASP A 230 12.30 0.26 0.49
CA ASP A 230 13.30 -0.80 0.53
C ASP A 230 12.97 -1.94 -0.43
N ALA A 231 14.01 -2.69 -0.86
CA ALA A 231 13.87 -3.87 -1.70
C ALA A 231 12.98 -4.92 -1.04
N PHE A 232 13.10 -5.08 0.28
CA PHE A 232 12.29 -6.00 1.08
C PHE A 232 11.33 -5.18 1.94
N MET A 233 10.04 -5.16 1.56
CA MET A 233 8.99 -4.44 2.28
C MET A 233 8.30 -5.31 3.33
N GLU A 234 8.17 -6.63 3.09
CA GLU A 234 7.67 -7.59 4.07
C GLU A 234 8.27 -8.97 3.83
N LEU A 235 8.75 -9.59 4.89
CA LEU A 235 9.06 -11.01 4.99
C LEU A 235 8.45 -11.50 6.29
N ALA A 236 7.28 -12.12 6.24
CA ALA A 236 6.48 -12.37 7.43
C ALA A 236 5.91 -13.79 7.48
N ALA A 237 5.74 -14.27 8.71
CA ALA A 237 5.01 -15.48 9.04
C ALA A 237 3.91 -15.15 10.06
N THR A 238 2.69 -15.63 9.79
CA THR A 238 1.54 -15.50 10.68
C THR A 238 1.01 -16.87 11.02
N TYR A 239 0.74 -17.12 12.28
CA TYR A 239 0.01 -18.30 12.72
C TYR A 239 -1.24 -17.88 13.48
N ASN A 240 -2.42 -18.32 13.05
CA ASN A 240 -3.65 -18.16 13.81
C ASN A 240 -4.16 -19.52 14.29
N HIS A 241 -4.79 -19.53 15.46
CA HIS A 241 -5.45 -20.69 16.03
C HIS A 241 -6.87 -20.34 16.47
N PRO A 242 -7.90 -21.06 15.95
CA PRO A 242 -9.27 -20.86 16.39
C PRO A 242 -9.50 -21.52 17.77
N PHE A 243 -10.09 -20.80 18.70
CA PHE A 243 -10.54 -21.29 20.01
C PHE A 243 -12.05 -21.62 20.04
N GLY A 244 -12.66 -21.71 18.88
CA GLY A 244 -14.09 -21.95 18.65
C GLY A 244 -14.53 -21.39 17.31
N GLN A 245 -15.84 -21.17 17.16
CA GLN A 245 -16.37 -20.67 15.88
C GLN A 245 -16.04 -19.19 15.63
N ASP A 246 -16.02 -18.38 16.69
CA ASP A 246 -15.97 -16.92 16.59
C ASP A 246 -14.68 -16.30 17.13
N LEU A 247 -13.90 -17.03 17.94
CA LEU A 247 -12.69 -16.54 18.59
C LEU A 247 -11.44 -17.18 17.99
N SER A 248 -10.46 -16.36 17.64
CA SER A 248 -9.12 -16.79 17.21
C SER A 248 -8.05 -15.97 17.91
N GLY A 249 -6.91 -16.58 18.19
CA GLY A 249 -5.69 -15.89 18.57
C GLY A 249 -4.67 -16.01 17.45
N PHE A 250 -3.80 -15.01 17.32
CA PHE A 250 -2.76 -15.03 16.30
C PHE A 250 -1.43 -14.45 16.79
N VAL A 251 -0.37 -14.86 16.12
CA VAL A 251 0.97 -14.27 16.21
C VAL A 251 1.46 -13.97 14.80
N TYR A 252 2.04 -12.78 14.61
CA TYR A 252 2.67 -12.32 13.38
C TYR A 252 4.12 -11.94 13.68
N LEU A 253 5.04 -12.41 12.86
CA LEU A 253 6.47 -12.08 12.92
C LEU A 253 6.91 -11.59 11.56
N GLY A 254 7.52 -10.40 11.50
CA GLY A 254 8.01 -9.78 10.26
C GLY A 254 9.46 -9.33 10.36
N LEU A 255 10.21 -9.55 9.27
CA LEU A 255 11.60 -9.09 9.13
C LEU A 255 11.90 -8.83 7.63
N PRO A 256 11.53 -7.69 7.07
CA PRO A 256 10.70 -6.63 7.66
C PRO A 256 9.22 -6.99 7.80
N GLY A 257 8.45 -6.08 8.41
CA GLY A 257 7.01 -6.22 8.60
C GLY A 257 6.34 -4.92 9.00
N GLU A 258 5.04 -4.98 9.33
CA GLU A 258 4.23 -3.84 9.75
C GLU A 258 3.67 -4.06 11.16
N PRO A 259 3.96 -3.17 12.14
CA PRO A 259 3.40 -3.25 13.48
C PRO A 259 1.91 -2.86 13.51
N ALA A 260 1.23 -3.17 14.62
CA ALA A 260 -0.16 -2.79 14.85
C ALA A 260 -0.29 -1.29 15.21
N LEU A 261 0.06 -0.42 14.26
CA LEU A 261 0.03 1.03 14.39
C LEU A 261 -0.47 1.66 13.09
N GLY A 262 -1.45 2.53 13.17
CA GLY A 262 -2.03 3.19 12.01
C GLY A 262 -3.13 2.41 11.27
N PRO A 263 -3.70 3.02 10.22
CA PRO A 263 -4.60 2.37 9.28
C PRO A 263 -3.84 1.38 8.38
N ALA A 264 -4.54 0.60 7.57
CA ALA A 264 -3.94 -0.11 6.45
C ALA A 264 -3.18 0.89 5.56
N THR A 265 -1.96 0.53 5.13
CA THR A 265 -1.11 1.39 4.31
C THR A 265 -1.82 1.83 3.03
N TYR A 266 -1.58 3.06 2.58
CA TYR A 266 -2.30 3.67 1.44
C TYR A 266 -2.28 2.82 0.17
N MET A 267 -1.18 2.10 -0.12
CA MET A 267 -1.06 1.22 -1.28
C MET A 267 -1.83 -0.11 -1.15
N HIS A 268 -2.36 -0.43 0.03
CA HIS A 268 -3.14 -1.64 0.31
C HIS A 268 -4.62 -1.37 0.61
N ARG A 269 -5.09 -0.13 0.47
CA ARG A 269 -6.51 0.20 0.50
C ARG A 269 -6.96 0.79 -0.84
N PHE A 270 -8.11 0.35 -1.34
CA PHE A 270 -8.61 0.75 -2.66
C PHE A 270 -8.72 2.28 -2.82
N SER A 271 -9.12 2.99 -1.76
CA SER A 271 -9.24 4.46 -1.75
C SER A 271 -7.91 5.19 -1.96
N GLY A 272 -6.78 4.61 -1.51
CA GLY A 272 -5.45 5.22 -1.57
C GLY A 272 -4.60 4.73 -2.73
N MET A 273 -4.68 3.43 -3.09
CA MET A 273 -3.81 2.80 -4.09
C MET A 273 -4.01 3.31 -5.53
N ALA A 274 -5.12 3.99 -5.81
CA ALA A 274 -5.38 4.59 -7.11
C ALA A 274 -4.44 5.76 -7.38
N ASN A 275 -4.10 6.53 -6.35
CA ASN A 275 -3.17 7.65 -6.39
C ASN A 275 -1.71 7.15 -6.41
N PRO A 276 -0.89 7.51 -7.42
CA PRO A 276 0.50 7.04 -7.51
C PRO A 276 1.47 7.73 -6.53
N GLU A 277 1.07 8.85 -5.90
CA GLU A 277 1.91 9.57 -4.95
C GLU A 277 1.67 9.11 -3.50
N ALA A 278 2.71 9.15 -2.66
CA ALA A 278 2.57 8.96 -1.23
C ALA A 278 1.77 10.11 -0.59
N PRO A 279 1.05 9.88 0.53
CA PRO A 279 0.44 10.96 1.29
C PRO A 279 1.52 11.82 1.98
N ILE A 280 1.34 13.14 2.04
CA ILE A 280 2.19 14.01 2.85
C ILE A 280 1.94 13.84 4.37
N SER A 281 0.85 13.18 4.72
CA SER A 281 0.46 12.76 6.08
C SER A 281 1.02 11.39 6.51
N HIS A 282 1.85 10.76 5.66
CA HIS A 282 2.37 9.41 5.83
C HIS A 282 3.01 9.19 7.22
N HIS A 283 3.84 10.13 7.69
CA HIS A 283 4.56 10.04 8.95
C HIS A 283 3.68 10.17 10.21
N TRP A 284 2.40 10.50 10.07
CA TRP A 284 1.40 10.49 11.17
C TRP A 284 0.52 9.25 11.17
N LEU A 285 0.49 8.50 10.05
CA LEU A 285 -0.51 7.46 9.82
C LEU A 285 0.10 6.07 9.62
N ASP A 286 0.92 5.89 8.60
CA ASP A 286 1.31 4.57 8.11
C ASP A 286 2.80 4.45 7.68
N SER A 287 3.71 5.32 8.13
CA SER A 287 5.14 5.25 7.82
C SER A 287 5.84 3.98 8.33
N THR A 288 5.32 3.37 9.39
CA THR A 288 5.87 2.14 9.98
C THR A 288 5.55 0.86 9.20
N HIS A 289 5.00 0.96 7.97
CA HIS A 289 4.62 -0.21 7.17
C HIS A 289 5.81 -1.04 6.65
N VAL A 290 7.03 -0.50 6.68
CA VAL A 290 8.29 -1.23 6.49
C VAL A 290 9.14 -1.03 7.74
N THR A 291 9.20 -2.04 8.61
CA THR A 291 9.91 -1.98 9.88
C THR A 291 10.74 -3.26 10.06
N PHE A 292 12.05 -3.10 10.26
CA PHE A 292 12.97 -4.23 10.43
C PHE A 292 12.88 -4.82 11.85
N GLY A 293 12.02 -5.81 11.99
CA GLY A 293 11.74 -6.54 13.22
C GLY A 293 10.42 -6.12 13.86
N VAL A 294 9.41 -6.97 13.68
CA VAL A 294 8.06 -6.83 14.24
C VAL A 294 7.60 -8.15 14.83
N ALA A 295 7.08 -8.11 16.04
CA ALA A 295 6.33 -9.21 16.64
C ALA A 295 4.99 -8.68 17.15
N THR A 296 3.89 -9.19 16.59
CA THR A 296 2.52 -8.83 16.95
C THR A 296 1.78 -10.05 17.45
N ALA A 297 0.98 -9.88 18.51
CA ALA A 297 0.02 -10.86 18.96
C ALA A 297 -1.36 -10.21 19.14
N GLY A 298 -2.42 -10.99 18.91
CA GLY A 298 -3.76 -10.45 19.03
C GLY A 298 -4.85 -11.50 19.11
N LEU A 299 -6.06 -11.01 19.36
CA LEU A 299 -7.30 -11.76 19.42
C LEU A 299 -8.31 -11.19 18.41
N VAL A 300 -8.99 -12.09 17.74
CA VAL A 300 -10.08 -11.79 16.81
C VAL A 300 -11.36 -12.42 17.36
N TYR A 301 -12.39 -11.61 17.57
CA TYR A 301 -13.72 -12.07 17.90
C TYR A 301 -14.74 -11.49 16.92
N LYS A 302 -15.20 -12.30 15.95
CA LYS A 302 -16.12 -11.86 14.87
C LYS A 302 -15.54 -10.68 14.09
N GLY A 303 -16.18 -9.51 14.18
CA GLY A 303 -15.73 -8.26 13.57
C GLY A 303 -14.86 -7.38 14.46
N LEU A 304 -14.41 -7.85 15.62
CA LEU A 304 -13.56 -7.11 16.55
C LEU A 304 -12.15 -7.74 16.57
N LYS A 305 -11.11 -6.92 16.55
CA LYS A 305 -9.72 -7.34 16.73
C LYS A 305 -9.01 -6.41 17.71
N LEU A 306 -8.28 -7.03 18.66
CA LEU A 306 -7.37 -6.35 19.57
C LEU A 306 -5.99 -6.95 19.41
N GLU A 307 -4.98 -6.10 19.25
CA GLU A 307 -3.62 -6.53 18.98
C GLU A 307 -2.59 -5.59 19.59
N GLY A 308 -1.39 -6.11 19.84
CA GLY A 308 -0.25 -5.35 20.31
C GLY A 308 1.02 -5.83 19.64
N SER A 309 1.94 -4.90 19.40
CA SER A 309 3.23 -5.15 18.77
C SER A 309 4.38 -4.67 19.63
N VAL A 310 5.51 -5.37 19.51
CA VAL A 310 6.84 -4.85 19.80
C VAL A 310 7.63 -4.83 18.50
N PHE A 311 8.38 -3.75 18.25
CA PHE A 311 9.03 -3.54 16.96
C PHE A 311 10.23 -2.58 17.06
N THR A 312 10.96 -2.42 15.95
CA THR A 312 12.04 -1.42 15.82
C THR A 312 11.43 -0.07 15.50
N GLY A 313 11.61 0.94 16.36
CA GLY A 313 11.02 2.28 16.15
C GLY A 313 11.68 3.07 15.04
N ARG A 314 12.98 2.86 14.80
CA ARG A 314 13.73 3.50 13.74
C ARG A 314 13.20 3.14 12.37
N GLU A 315 12.92 4.15 11.54
CA GLU A 315 12.63 3.97 10.12
C GLU A 315 13.86 3.42 9.37
N PRO A 316 13.67 2.69 8.24
CA PRO A 316 14.79 2.18 7.44
C PRO A 316 15.77 3.28 7.02
N ASP A 317 17.07 2.97 6.95
CA ASP A 317 18.09 3.93 6.54
C ASP A 317 18.12 4.13 5.00
N GLU A 318 19.07 4.93 4.50
CA GLU A 318 19.18 5.21 3.06
C GLU A 318 19.77 4.05 2.23
N ASN A 319 20.13 2.91 2.86
CA ASN A 319 20.65 1.73 2.16
C ASN A 319 19.57 0.72 1.85
N ARG A 320 18.69 1.04 0.94
CA ARG A 320 17.44 0.34 0.62
C ARG A 320 17.57 -1.10 0.10
N TRP A 321 18.78 -1.68 0.05
CA TRP A 321 19.04 -3.04 -0.41
C TRP A 321 19.22 -4.07 0.70
N ASP A 322 19.50 -3.65 1.92
CA ASP A 322 19.85 -4.54 3.02
C ASP A 322 18.64 -4.85 3.93
N ILE A 323 18.87 -5.67 4.91
CA ILE A 323 17.94 -5.98 5.98
C ILE A 323 18.61 -5.55 7.27
N GLU A 324 18.06 -4.54 7.91
CA GLU A 324 18.61 -3.97 9.11
C GLU A 324 18.44 -4.88 10.33
N ARG A 325 19.30 -4.66 11.31
CA ARG A 325 19.24 -5.41 12.56
C ARG A 325 18.05 -4.95 13.42
N PRO A 326 17.15 -5.85 13.82
CA PRO A 326 16.06 -5.55 14.76
C PRO A 326 16.54 -4.99 16.08
N ARG A 327 15.88 -3.94 16.58
CA ARG A 327 16.12 -3.35 17.91
C ARG A 327 15.03 -3.74 18.90
N MET A 328 13.77 -3.86 18.44
CA MET A 328 12.59 -4.22 19.25
C MET A 328 12.40 -3.30 20.46
N ASP A 329 12.62 -2.02 20.29
CA ASP A 329 12.67 -0.96 21.31
C ASP A 329 11.38 -0.12 21.41
N SER A 330 10.39 -0.44 20.57
CA SER A 330 9.14 0.29 20.44
C SER A 330 7.95 -0.63 20.61
N TRP A 331 6.78 -0.05 20.87
CA TRP A 331 5.55 -0.82 21.07
C TRP A 331 4.33 -0.09 20.53
N SER A 332 3.28 -0.85 20.19
CA SER A 332 1.98 -0.31 19.83
C SER A 332 0.82 -1.23 20.24
N VAL A 333 -0.37 -0.64 20.28
CA VAL A 333 -1.64 -1.35 20.45
C VAL A 333 -2.64 -0.82 19.42
N ARG A 334 -3.48 -1.70 18.88
CA ARG A 334 -4.54 -1.34 17.94
C ARG A 334 -5.82 -2.11 18.22
N ALA A 335 -6.94 -1.39 18.24
CA ALA A 335 -8.27 -1.96 18.22
C ALA A 335 -8.91 -1.68 16.85
N THR A 336 -9.48 -2.72 16.22
CA THR A 336 -10.15 -2.61 14.92
C THR A 336 -11.52 -3.24 15.00
N ILE A 337 -12.51 -2.64 14.35
CA ILE A 337 -13.88 -3.15 14.25
C ILE A 337 -14.40 -3.08 12.81
N ASN A 338 -14.93 -4.22 12.32
CA ASN A 338 -15.71 -4.33 11.09
C ASN A 338 -17.17 -4.65 11.46
N PRO A 339 -18.01 -3.63 11.77
CA PRO A 339 -19.38 -3.85 12.22
C PRO A 339 -20.31 -4.34 11.10
N THR A 340 -19.93 -4.07 9.85
CA THR A 340 -20.60 -4.54 8.64
C THR A 340 -19.54 -4.92 7.60
N PRO A 341 -19.88 -5.68 6.55
CA PRO A 341 -18.95 -5.98 5.47
C PRO A 341 -18.42 -4.74 4.73
N ASN A 342 -19.09 -3.60 4.85
CA ASN A 342 -18.78 -2.37 4.13
C ASN A 342 -18.00 -1.34 4.98
N LEU A 343 -17.74 -1.62 6.25
CA LEU A 343 -17.16 -0.64 7.16
C LEU A 343 -16.06 -1.26 8.00
N SER A 344 -14.91 -0.60 8.05
CA SER A 344 -13.80 -0.90 8.96
C SER A 344 -13.38 0.37 9.67
N ALA A 345 -13.17 0.29 10.99
CA ALA A 345 -12.64 1.40 11.78
C ALA A 345 -11.57 0.91 12.73
N GLN A 346 -10.56 1.74 12.99
CA GLN A 346 -9.49 1.43 13.94
C GLN A 346 -9.12 2.66 14.78
N VAL A 347 -8.54 2.38 15.94
CA VAL A 347 -7.77 3.30 16.77
C VAL A 347 -6.50 2.60 17.20
N SER A 348 -5.38 3.31 17.16
CA SER A 348 -4.09 2.80 17.60
C SER A 348 -3.30 3.83 18.38
N HIS A 349 -2.42 3.34 19.24
CA HIS A 349 -1.48 4.15 19.99
C HIS A 349 -0.16 3.40 20.12
N GLY A 350 0.96 4.10 20.00
CA GLY A 350 2.29 3.51 20.10
C GLY A 350 3.35 4.50 20.56
N PHE A 351 4.47 3.93 20.98
CA PHE A 351 5.70 4.62 21.30
C PHE A 351 6.78 4.16 20.31
N LEU A 352 7.38 5.10 19.62
CA LEU A 352 8.47 4.92 18.67
C LEU A 352 9.75 5.49 19.28
N LYS A 353 10.73 4.63 19.45
CA LYS A 353 12.06 5.02 19.94
C LYS A 353 12.89 5.54 18.79
N SER A 354 13.27 6.84 18.83
CA SER A 354 14.19 7.42 17.86
C SER A 354 13.80 7.07 16.40
N PRO A 355 12.57 7.45 15.92
CA PRO A 355 12.10 7.04 14.62
C PRO A 355 12.97 7.58 13.50
N GLU A 356 13.47 8.80 13.62
CA GLU A 356 14.30 9.45 12.60
C GLU A 356 15.80 9.29 12.85
N GLY A 357 16.52 9.00 11.76
CA GLY A 357 17.96 8.75 11.79
C GLY A 357 18.77 9.95 12.21
N LEU A 358 18.34 11.14 11.84
CA LEU A 358 19.04 12.40 12.10
C LEU A 358 18.73 12.95 13.48
N HIS A 359 17.62 12.55 14.12
CA HIS A 359 17.20 12.97 15.46
C HIS A 359 17.15 11.79 16.45
N PRO A 360 18.30 11.15 16.74
CA PRO A 360 18.35 9.91 17.53
C PRO A 360 17.93 10.10 19.01
N GLU A 361 17.89 11.32 19.51
CA GLU A 361 17.44 11.70 20.86
C GLU A 361 15.93 11.90 20.95
N GLU A 362 15.21 11.97 19.83
CA GLU A 362 13.77 12.18 19.79
C GLU A 362 13.00 10.87 19.76
N ASP A 363 12.06 10.74 20.68
CA ASP A 363 11.09 9.65 20.75
C ASP A 363 9.71 10.20 20.42
N VAL A 364 8.85 9.42 19.77
CA VAL A 364 7.51 9.86 19.38
C VAL A 364 6.43 8.96 19.96
N ARG A 365 5.39 9.57 20.58
CA ARG A 365 4.11 8.90 20.82
C ARG A 365 3.17 9.20 19.70
N ARG A 366 2.73 8.16 18.99
CA ARG A 366 1.82 8.29 17.86
C ARG A 366 0.45 7.74 18.22
N THR A 367 -0.60 8.54 17.97
CA THR A 367 -2.00 8.10 18.08
C THR A 367 -2.67 8.27 16.75
N SER A 368 -3.41 7.26 16.27
CA SER A 368 -4.20 7.41 15.05
C SER A 368 -5.58 6.80 15.17
N ALA A 369 -6.50 7.32 14.38
CA ALA A 369 -7.82 6.75 14.17
C ALA A 369 -8.20 6.83 12.70
N SER A 370 -8.91 5.82 12.20
CA SER A 370 -9.41 5.84 10.81
C SER A 370 -10.72 5.10 10.66
N ILE A 371 -11.45 5.49 9.62
CA ILE A 371 -12.67 4.82 9.17
C ILE A 371 -12.58 4.64 7.65
N THR A 372 -12.77 3.42 7.18
CA THR A 372 -12.83 3.07 5.76
C THR A 372 -14.21 2.53 5.45
N TRP A 373 -14.88 3.17 4.50
CA TRP A 373 -16.18 2.74 3.99
C TRP A 373 -16.04 2.29 2.54
N ASN A 374 -16.60 1.14 2.20
CA ASN A 374 -16.58 0.57 0.85
C ASN A 374 -18.01 0.27 0.39
N LEU A 375 -18.36 0.68 -0.82
CA LEU A 375 -19.65 0.46 -1.44
C LEU A 375 -19.48 -0.25 -2.76
N PRO A 376 -19.73 -1.57 -2.85
CA PRO A 376 -19.88 -2.26 -4.13
C PRO A 376 -21.08 -1.70 -4.89
N LEU A 377 -20.88 -1.26 -6.13
CA LEU A 377 -21.90 -0.65 -7.00
C LEU A 377 -22.32 -1.58 -8.14
N GLY A 378 -22.02 -2.87 -8.03
CA GLY A 378 -22.23 -3.88 -9.05
C GLY A 378 -20.96 -4.24 -9.81
N ASP A 379 -21.09 -4.98 -10.94
CA ASP A 379 -19.97 -5.53 -11.67
C ASP A 379 -18.97 -4.45 -12.10
N ASN A 380 -17.69 -4.64 -11.73
CA ASN A 380 -16.59 -3.70 -12.00
C ASN A 380 -16.87 -2.24 -11.56
N ARG A 381 -17.67 -2.05 -10.52
CA ARG A 381 -17.97 -0.74 -9.94
C ARG A 381 -17.83 -0.80 -8.44
N ASN A 382 -17.06 0.13 -7.90
CA ASN A 382 -16.80 0.20 -6.47
C ASN A 382 -16.50 1.64 -6.06
N TRP A 383 -16.93 2.02 -4.86
CA TRP A 383 -16.54 3.27 -4.24
C TRP A 383 -15.99 2.98 -2.85
N GLN A 384 -14.78 3.43 -2.60
CA GLN A 384 -14.20 3.36 -1.26
C GLN A 384 -13.68 4.74 -0.86
N SER A 385 -13.91 5.09 0.41
CA SER A 385 -13.35 6.28 1.04
C SER A 385 -12.76 5.92 2.39
N THR A 386 -11.63 6.54 2.70
CA THR A 386 -10.95 6.43 3.99
C THR A 386 -10.72 7.81 4.57
N PHE A 387 -11.23 8.06 5.76
CA PHE A 387 -10.84 9.20 6.59
C PHE A 387 -9.88 8.71 7.67
N ALA A 388 -8.78 9.42 7.87
CA ALA A 388 -7.81 9.13 8.91
C ALA A 388 -7.33 10.41 9.58
N TRP A 389 -7.02 10.27 10.87
CA TRP A 389 -6.36 11.27 11.69
C TRP A 389 -5.17 10.63 12.39
N GLY A 390 -4.06 11.35 12.46
CA GLY A 390 -2.88 10.96 13.21
C GLY A 390 -2.34 12.14 14.01
N ARG A 391 -1.77 11.82 15.16
CA ARG A 391 -1.08 12.77 16.04
C ARG A 391 0.26 12.20 16.43
N ASN A 392 1.31 12.99 16.24
CA ASN A 392 2.63 12.78 16.81
C ASN A 392 2.83 13.72 18.00
N ASP A 393 3.35 13.16 19.09
CA ASP A 393 3.70 13.86 20.31
C ASP A 393 5.17 13.53 20.64
N PRO A 394 6.13 14.32 20.10
CA PRO A 394 7.55 14.09 20.26
C PRO A 394 8.00 14.37 21.70
N SER A 395 9.08 13.73 22.12
CA SER A 395 9.70 13.91 23.42
C SER A 395 11.20 13.67 23.34
N GLY A 396 11.98 14.51 23.98
CA GLY A 396 13.42 14.56 23.77
C GLY A 396 13.77 15.52 22.65
N GLY A 397 14.86 15.82 22.21
CA GLY A 397 15.20 16.61 21.02
C GLY A 397 14.79 18.09 21.05
N HIS A 398 14.93 18.73 19.90
CA HIS A 398 14.71 20.17 19.73
C HIS A 398 13.32 20.53 19.14
N HIS A 399 12.59 19.57 18.58
CA HIS A 399 11.35 19.78 17.82
C HIS A 399 10.06 19.44 18.59
N GLY A 400 10.03 19.62 19.89
CA GLY A 400 8.97 19.18 20.81
C GLY A 400 7.53 19.69 20.57
N HIS A 401 7.07 19.83 19.33
CA HIS A 401 5.71 20.28 19.01
C HIS A 401 4.79 19.09 18.68
N THR A 402 3.69 18.97 19.43
CA THR A 402 2.62 18.07 19.06
C THR A 402 2.04 18.50 17.71
N SER A 403 1.96 17.58 16.75
CA SER A 403 1.49 17.82 15.39
C SER A 403 0.38 16.88 15.00
N ASP A 404 -0.57 17.36 14.20
CA ASP A 404 -1.73 16.62 13.72
C ASP A 404 -1.70 16.48 12.19
N ALA A 405 -2.24 15.36 11.69
CA ALA A 405 -2.50 15.17 10.29
C ALA A 405 -3.90 14.60 10.07
N PHE A 406 -4.57 15.10 9.04
CA PHE A 406 -5.86 14.61 8.56
C PHE A 406 -5.73 14.19 7.10
N LEU A 407 -6.35 13.07 6.75
CA LEU A 407 -6.37 12.53 5.40
C LEU A 407 -7.79 12.10 5.03
N LEU A 408 -8.20 12.41 3.81
CA LEU A 408 -9.37 11.84 3.16
C LEU A 408 -8.96 11.32 1.78
N ASP A 409 -8.87 10.00 1.63
CA ASP A 409 -8.75 9.31 0.35
C ASP A 409 -10.11 8.88 -0.17
N SER A 410 -10.37 9.03 -1.47
CA SER A 410 -11.56 8.48 -2.11
C SER A 410 -11.26 8.01 -3.53
N ALA A 411 -11.76 6.83 -3.90
CA ALA A 411 -11.66 6.31 -5.25
C ALA A 411 -12.98 5.65 -5.69
N VAL A 412 -13.38 5.96 -6.92
CA VAL A 412 -14.59 5.44 -7.56
C VAL A 412 -14.21 4.75 -8.85
N GLN A 413 -14.42 3.45 -8.92
CA GLN A 413 -14.28 2.66 -10.15
C GLN A 413 -15.63 2.56 -10.85
N LEU A 414 -15.66 2.89 -12.13
CA LEU A 414 -16.82 2.79 -13.02
C LEU A 414 -16.44 2.02 -14.29
N GLY A 415 -16.50 0.69 -14.22
CA GLY A 415 -16.02 -0.19 -15.26
C GLY A 415 -14.51 -0.07 -15.47
N ARG A 416 -14.08 0.47 -16.63
CA ARG A 416 -12.68 0.67 -16.97
C ARG A 416 -12.10 2.01 -16.49
N TRP A 417 -12.93 2.90 -16.00
CA TRP A 417 -12.48 4.20 -15.48
C TRP A 417 -12.43 4.18 -13.97
N THR A 418 -11.37 4.76 -13.42
CA THR A 418 -11.26 5.06 -12.00
C THR A 418 -10.94 6.53 -11.83
N VAL A 419 -11.72 7.22 -11.00
CA VAL A 419 -11.47 8.59 -10.56
C VAL A 419 -11.11 8.52 -9.08
N PHE A 420 -10.09 9.26 -8.67
CA PHE A 420 -9.63 9.29 -7.29
C PHE A 420 -9.27 10.70 -6.85
N GLY A 421 -9.34 10.93 -5.55
CA GLY A 421 -8.92 12.19 -4.94
C GLY A 421 -8.37 11.97 -3.54
N ARG A 422 -7.49 12.87 -3.13
CA ARG A 422 -6.93 12.94 -1.79
C ARG A 422 -6.97 14.37 -1.29
N ALA A 423 -7.41 14.57 -0.06
CA ALA A 423 -7.33 15.82 0.66
C ALA A 423 -6.58 15.59 1.97
N GLU A 424 -5.58 16.41 2.23
CA GLU A 424 -4.71 16.32 3.40
C GLU A 424 -4.59 17.69 4.06
N ASN A 425 -4.53 17.71 5.38
CA ASN A 425 -4.16 18.88 6.18
C ASN A 425 -3.18 18.40 7.25
N VAL A 426 -1.99 18.98 7.31
CA VAL A 426 -0.87 18.48 8.10
C VAL A 426 -0.13 19.64 8.75
N ASP A 427 0.25 19.48 10.02
CA ASP A 427 1.19 20.34 10.71
C ASP A 427 2.62 19.88 10.38
N LYS A 428 3.41 20.74 9.73
CA LYS A 428 4.80 20.47 9.29
C LYS A 428 5.78 21.40 10.00
N ASP A 429 6.78 20.85 10.65
CA ASP A 429 7.86 21.55 11.38
C ASP A 429 9.24 21.42 10.70
N GLU A 430 9.40 20.46 9.77
CA GLU A 430 10.64 20.14 9.07
C GLU A 430 10.81 20.82 7.70
N LEU A 431 9.90 21.73 7.28
CA LEU A 431 9.93 22.33 5.92
C LEU A 431 11.15 23.23 5.70
N PHE A 432 11.79 23.72 6.75
CA PHE A 432 12.90 24.65 6.72
C PHE A 432 14.00 24.23 7.73
N GLY A 433 14.24 22.97 7.87
CA GLY A 433 15.16 22.23 8.72
C GLY A 433 16.24 23.00 9.52
N ASP A 434 17.02 22.32 10.32
CA ASP A 434 18.11 22.90 11.13
C ASP A 434 19.31 23.41 10.29
N GLU A 435 19.46 22.92 9.06
CA GLU A 435 20.53 23.33 8.14
C GLU A 435 20.43 24.80 7.72
N ASP A 436 19.23 25.36 7.80
CA ASP A 436 18.96 26.76 7.55
C ASP A 436 19.16 27.62 8.81
N ALA A 437 20.15 27.27 9.66
CA ALA A 437 20.49 28.02 10.88
C ALA A 437 20.67 29.51 10.55
N GLY A 438 19.66 30.32 10.92
CA GLY A 438 19.56 31.73 10.54
C GLY A 438 18.38 32.05 9.64
N ASP A 439 17.67 31.06 9.09
CA ASP A 439 16.38 31.27 8.41
C ASP A 439 15.29 31.53 9.47
N PRO A 440 14.55 32.64 9.37
CA PRO A 440 13.46 32.96 10.32
C PRO A 440 12.30 31.98 10.26
N LEU A 441 12.28 31.07 9.32
CA LEU A 441 11.27 30.01 9.15
C LEU A 441 11.69 28.67 9.77
N ALA A 442 12.98 28.48 10.08
CA ALA A 442 13.50 27.22 10.66
C ALA A 442 12.80 26.90 12.00
N GLY A 443 12.50 25.61 12.24
CA GLY A 443 11.87 25.11 13.45
C GLY A 443 10.44 25.61 13.72
N ARG A 444 9.78 26.28 12.74
CA ARG A 444 8.38 26.71 12.86
C ARG A 444 7.43 25.68 12.32
N VAL A 445 6.32 25.49 13.02
CA VAL A 445 5.21 24.64 12.57
C VAL A 445 4.33 25.39 11.55
N PHE A 446 4.09 24.76 10.40
CA PHE A 446 3.21 25.29 9.37
C PHE A 446 2.05 24.32 9.11
N ASN A 447 0.82 24.78 9.30
CA ASN A 447 -0.35 24.02 8.90
C ASN A 447 -0.56 24.18 7.40
N VAL A 448 -0.40 23.09 6.65
CA VAL A 448 -0.47 23.05 5.19
C VAL A 448 -1.57 22.11 4.72
N SER A 449 -2.16 22.40 3.57
CA SER A 449 -3.14 21.51 2.94
C SER A 449 -2.73 21.16 1.51
N LYS A 450 -3.01 19.90 1.11
CA LYS A 450 -2.83 19.40 -0.26
C LYS A 450 -4.09 18.75 -0.74
N PHE A 451 -4.48 19.05 -1.99
CA PHE A 451 -5.65 18.49 -2.66
C PHE A 451 -5.22 17.89 -3.99
N SER A 452 -5.36 16.59 -4.15
CA SER A 452 -5.05 15.87 -5.40
C SER A 452 -6.33 15.32 -6.00
N LEU A 453 -6.48 15.46 -7.33
CA LEU A 453 -7.56 14.86 -8.10
C LEU A 453 -6.99 14.22 -9.36
N GLY A 454 -7.33 12.97 -9.60
CA GLY A 454 -6.83 12.23 -10.74
C GLY A 454 -7.77 11.15 -11.23
N GLY A 455 -7.32 10.44 -12.25
CA GLY A 455 -8.04 9.29 -12.79
C GLY A 455 -7.19 8.51 -13.78
N TYR A 456 -7.65 7.31 -14.10
CA TYR A 456 -7.04 6.46 -15.11
C TYR A 456 -8.05 5.62 -15.86
N HIS A 457 -7.66 5.20 -17.07
CA HIS A 457 -8.37 4.21 -17.87
C HIS A 457 -7.61 2.89 -17.86
N SER A 458 -8.31 1.79 -17.53
CA SER A 458 -7.75 0.44 -17.49
C SER A 458 -7.99 -0.30 -18.81
N ILE A 459 -6.93 -0.85 -19.39
CA ILE A 459 -6.93 -1.70 -20.57
C ILE A 459 -6.58 -3.13 -20.10
N PRO A 460 -7.57 -4.02 -19.90
CA PRO A 460 -7.33 -5.37 -19.44
C PRO A 460 -6.73 -6.25 -20.55
N PHE A 461 -5.80 -7.14 -20.19
CA PHE A 461 -5.28 -8.19 -21.07
C PHE A 461 -4.85 -9.42 -20.24
N GLY A 462 -5.54 -10.53 -20.45
CA GLY A 462 -5.33 -11.75 -19.65
C GLY A 462 -5.60 -11.51 -18.16
N LYS A 463 -4.61 -11.83 -17.31
CA LYS A 463 -4.65 -11.63 -15.86
C LYS A 463 -3.97 -10.33 -15.41
N ALA A 464 -3.84 -9.37 -16.31
CA ALA A 464 -3.23 -8.08 -16.06
C ALA A 464 -4.07 -6.94 -16.65
N ALA A 465 -3.77 -5.70 -16.24
CA ALA A 465 -4.30 -4.49 -16.87
C ALA A 465 -3.19 -3.44 -16.97
N LEU A 466 -3.29 -2.65 -18.06
CA LEU A 466 -2.51 -1.44 -18.25
C LEU A 466 -3.41 -0.25 -17.93
N ASP A 467 -3.06 0.51 -16.89
CA ASP A 467 -3.75 1.75 -16.54
C ASP A 467 -2.97 2.94 -17.11
N LEU A 468 -3.68 3.84 -17.78
CA LEU A 468 -3.13 5.11 -18.28
C LEU A 468 -3.85 6.25 -17.56
N GLY A 469 -3.10 7.10 -16.88
CA GLY A 469 -3.70 8.10 -16.00
C GLY A 469 -2.85 9.30 -15.70
N GLY A 470 -3.43 10.20 -14.89
CA GLY A 470 -2.76 11.36 -14.37
C GLY A 470 -3.50 11.97 -13.20
N LEU A 471 -2.85 12.92 -12.53
CA LEU A 471 -3.42 13.70 -11.44
C LEU A 471 -2.88 15.13 -11.48
N VAL A 472 -3.62 16.03 -10.83
CA VAL A 472 -3.23 17.41 -10.54
C VAL A 472 -3.39 17.63 -9.05
N SER A 473 -2.43 18.34 -8.45
CA SER A 473 -2.44 18.72 -7.03
C SER A 473 -2.38 20.22 -6.87
N LYS A 474 -3.11 20.74 -5.88
CA LYS A 474 -3.15 22.12 -5.41
C LYS A 474 -2.85 22.16 -3.92
N TYR A 475 -2.31 23.31 -3.48
CA TYR A 475 -1.85 23.47 -2.12
C TYR A 475 -2.46 24.75 -1.52
N ASP A 476 -2.81 24.70 -0.23
CA ASP A 476 -3.17 25.86 0.57
C ASP A 476 -2.11 26.03 1.66
N LEU A 477 -1.38 27.14 1.59
CA LEU A 477 -0.18 27.39 2.37
C LEU A 477 -0.33 28.68 3.18
N PRO A 478 0.28 28.76 4.38
CA PRO A 478 0.39 30.02 5.10
C PRO A 478 1.15 31.08 4.30
N GLY A 479 0.72 32.35 4.40
CA GLY A 479 1.31 33.46 3.65
C GLY A 479 2.82 33.64 3.89
N ASP A 480 3.31 33.31 5.09
CA ASP A 480 4.72 33.40 5.48
C ASP A 480 5.66 32.59 4.58
N ILE A 481 5.17 31.43 4.04
CA ILE A 481 5.98 30.54 3.20
C ILE A 481 5.74 30.73 1.70
N HIS A 482 4.84 31.64 1.29
CA HIS A 482 4.61 31.95 -0.14
C HIS A 482 5.87 32.43 -0.86
N ILE A 483 6.79 33.08 -0.15
CA ILE A 483 8.07 33.52 -0.75
C ILE A 483 8.94 32.33 -1.17
N ARG A 484 8.78 31.18 -0.54
CA ARG A 484 9.54 29.93 -0.83
C ARG A 484 8.79 29.02 -1.82
N TYR A 485 7.48 28.87 -1.67
CA TYR A 485 6.65 27.91 -2.43
C TYR A 485 5.87 28.55 -3.58
N GLY A 486 5.78 29.90 -3.62
CA GLY A 486 4.80 30.59 -4.46
C GLY A 486 3.44 30.72 -3.76
N SER A 487 2.57 31.56 -4.30
CA SER A 487 1.23 31.80 -3.74
C SER A 487 0.18 30.77 -4.16
N ASP A 488 0.43 30.03 -5.24
CA ASP A 488 -0.51 29.04 -5.81
C ASP A 488 0.28 27.89 -6.48
N PRO A 489 1.08 27.09 -5.71
CA PRO A 489 1.81 25.98 -6.30
C PRO A 489 0.85 24.95 -6.89
N THR A 490 1.24 24.37 -8.01
CA THR A 490 0.45 23.37 -8.73
C THR A 490 1.39 22.28 -9.20
N SER A 491 1.03 21.03 -8.96
CA SER A 491 1.79 19.85 -9.39
C SER A 491 0.94 18.97 -10.28
N PHE A 492 1.57 18.17 -11.15
CA PHE A 492 0.88 17.14 -11.91
C PHE A 492 1.75 15.92 -12.09
N MET A 493 1.09 14.75 -12.20
CA MET A 493 1.72 13.50 -12.60
C MET A 493 0.98 12.90 -13.79
N LEU A 494 1.74 12.32 -14.72
CA LEU A 494 1.24 11.41 -15.75
C LEU A 494 1.83 10.04 -15.49
N PHE A 495 1.01 8.99 -15.56
CA PHE A 495 1.50 7.65 -15.25
C PHE A 495 0.92 6.57 -16.15
N THR A 496 1.74 5.52 -16.30
CA THR A 496 1.34 4.24 -16.87
C THR A 496 1.61 3.15 -15.84
N ARG A 497 0.59 2.37 -15.46
CA ARG A 497 0.69 1.30 -14.47
C ARG A 497 0.32 -0.03 -15.08
N LEU A 498 1.22 -1.00 -14.98
CA LEU A 498 0.93 -2.41 -15.22
C LEU A 498 0.61 -3.07 -13.89
N ARG A 499 -0.57 -3.66 -13.74
CA ARG A 499 -0.98 -4.37 -12.51
C ARG A 499 -1.58 -5.73 -12.79
N ILE A 500 -1.46 -6.62 -11.80
CA ILE A 500 -2.14 -7.92 -11.77
C ILE A 500 -3.63 -7.69 -11.47
N THR A 501 -4.52 -8.41 -12.17
CA THR A 501 -5.98 -8.31 -11.99
C THR A 501 -6.63 -9.63 -11.60
N GLY A 502 -6.01 -10.77 -11.89
CA GLY A 502 -6.49 -12.11 -11.56
C GLY A 502 -7.18 -12.84 -12.72
#